data_69d284172829d8be238fbaecaff58432
#
_entry.id   69d284172829d8be238fbaecaff58432
#
_cell.length_a   1.000
_cell.length_b   1.000
_cell.length_c   1.000
_cell.angle_alpha   90.00
_cell.angle_beta   90.00
_cell.angle_gamma   90.00
#
_symmetry.space_group_name_H-M   'P 1'
#
loop_
_entity.id
_entity.type
_entity.pdbx_description
1 polymer ?
#
loop_
_entity_poly.entity_id
_entity_poly.type
_entity_poly.pdbx_seq_one_letter_code
_entity_poly.pdbx_strand_id
1 'polypeptide(L)'
;MKSDIEIARSIALEPIEKIAAQVAIPTDHLEHYGKYLAKVDLDALSSDKPSGKLILVTAITATKAGIGKTTVSIGLALGMNRLGRRAVVALREPSLGPCFGLKGGAAGGGYAQVLPMEKINLHFTGDFHAITSAHNMITALLDNYIYQNRNTDKGLSEVLWKRVLDVNDRSLRSIVTGLGGQVNGIPAESGFDITPASEIMAILCLSTSLEDLRRRIENILLGYTKQGEPFTVRDLGVAGAITVLLLDALKPNLAQTTEHTPAFIHGGPFANIAHGCNSILATRMALAHSEYTITEAGFGADLGAEKFYNIKCRTAGLQPALTVLVATLGGLKMHGGVDEKELKTPNIEGVRQGLANLDRHIENLKSFGQTVVVAFNRFATDTEEEIALVREYCHSVGVGFAVNTAFGEGGAGAEELARLVIDTIEERPSQPLQFTYPIEASIEEKAQAVAQHIYGARAIHFSAKAQRQLQRIERHGWSRFPICIAKTQYSFSDDPTAYGSVRDFDLEVRDVVINAGAEMIVLVLGALVRMPGLPRVPQAEKIDFIDGHIEGLS
;
A
#
# COMPACT_ATOMS: atom_id res chain seq x y z
N MET A 1 1.64 -26.03 -15.34
CA MET A 1 1.48 -24.60 -15.66
C MET A 1 2.87 -23.99 -15.52
N LYS A 2 3.28 -23.08 -16.42
CA LYS A 2 4.56 -22.38 -16.28
C LYS A 2 4.56 -21.55 -14.99
N SER A 3 5.70 -21.39 -14.36
CA SER A 3 5.89 -20.47 -13.22
C SER A 3 5.82 -19.01 -13.67
N ASP A 4 5.60 -18.09 -12.72
CA ASP A 4 5.51 -16.65 -13.03
C ASP A 4 6.79 -16.14 -13.72
N ILE A 5 7.97 -16.59 -13.30
CA ILE A 5 9.25 -16.22 -13.92
C ILE A 5 9.42 -16.82 -15.32
N GLU A 6 8.96 -18.05 -15.56
CA GLU A 6 8.98 -18.66 -16.89
C GLU A 6 8.04 -17.94 -17.85
N ILE A 7 6.86 -17.50 -17.39
CA ILE A 7 5.94 -16.68 -18.18
C ILE A 7 6.61 -15.34 -18.47
N ALA A 8 7.15 -14.65 -17.47
CA ALA A 8 7.83 -13.36 -17.64
C ALA A 8 8.93 -13.42 -18.70
N ARG A 9 9.78 -14.45 -18.67
CA ARG A 9 10.86 -14.67 -19.65
C ARG A 9 10.37 -15.03 -21.04
N SER A 10 9.18 -15.60 -21.17
CA SER A 10 8.61 -15.95 -22.47
C SER A 10 8.07 -14.76 -23.25
N ILE A 11 7.93 -13.60 -22.62
CA ILE A 11 7.39 -12.38 -23.23
C ILE A 11 8.54 -11.55 -23.83
N ALA A 12 8.42 -11.21 -25.11
CA ALA A 12 9.34 -10.29 -25.78
C ALA A 12 9.00 -8.84 -25.35
N LEU A 13 9.88 -8.23 -24.53
CA LEU A 13 9.66 -6.88 -24.03
C LEU A 13 9.81 -5.82 -25.13
N GLU A 14 8.93 -4.84 -25.16
CA GLU A 14 9.03 -3.66 -26.00
C GLU A 14 9.96 -2.60 -25.35
N PRO A 15 10.71 -1.84 -26.17
CA PRO A 15 11.43 -0.67 -25.66
C PRO A 15 10.51 0.30 -24.94
N ILE A 16 11.01 0.92 -23.86
CA ILE A 16 10.17 1.74 -22.98
C ILE A 16 9.58 2.96 -23.69
N GLU A 17 10.26 3.47 -24.73
CA GLU A 17 9.77 4.59 -25.55
C GLU A 17 8.48 4.23 -26.30
N LYS A 18 8.35 2.96 -26.74
CA LYS A 18 7.11 2.48 -27.36
C LYS A 18 5.97 2.40 -26.36
N ILE A 19 6.27 2.03 -25.13
CA ILE A 19 5.28 1.99 -24.03
C ILE A 19 4.85 3.41 -23.67
N ALA A 20 5.79 4.35 -23.54
CA ALA A 20 5.50 5.75 -23.28
C ALA A 20 4.65 6.40 -24.39
N ALA A 21 4.89 6.02 -25.65
CA ALA A 21 4.12 6.52 -26.78
C ALA A 21 2.64 6.12 -26.72
N GLN A 22 2.29 4.96 -26.14
CA GLN A 22 0.89 4.52 -25.96
C GLN A 22 0.09 5.46 -25.04
N VAL A 23 0.79 6.13 -24.13
CA VAL A 23 0.22 7.10 -23.17
C VAL A 23 0.62 8.54 -23.51
N ALA A 24 1.11 8.77 -24.72
CA ALA A 24 1.51 10.10 -25.23
C ALA A 24 2.47 10.85 -24.28
N ILE A 25 3.41 10.15 -23.66
CA ILE A 25 4.52 10.73 -22.93
C ILE A 25 5.71 10.89 -23.90
N PRO A 26 6.19 12.13 -24.17
CA PRO A 26 7.35 12.37 -25.02
C PRO A 26 8.62 11.75 -24.45
N THR A 27 9.54 11.35 -25.31
CA THR A 27 10.81 10.69 -24.92
C THR A 27 11.75 11.60 -24.16
N ASP A 28 11.66 12.90 -24.33
CA ASP A 28 12.43 13.91 -23.59
C ASP A 28 12.00 14.05 -22.11
N HIS A 29 10.85 13.51 -21.75
CA HIS A 29 10.42 13.35 -20.35
C HIS A 29 10.78 11.99 -19.74
N LEU A 30 11.58 11.16 -20.42
CA LEU A 30 11.98 9.84 -19.93
C LEU A 30 13.46 9.82 -19.53
N GLU A 31 13.71 9.45 -18.29
CA GLU A 31 15.03 9.06 -17.80
C GLU A 31 15.16 7.54 -17.83
N HIS A 32 15.97 7.02 -18.75
CA HIS A 32 16.05 5.59 -19.01
C HIS A 32 16.82 4.82 -17.94
N TYR A 33 16.20 3.73 -17.44
CA TYR A 33 16.84 2.73 -16.58
C TYR A 33 17.03 1.42 -17.37
N GLY A 34 17.89 1.49 -18.39
CA GLY A 34 18.07 0.46 -19.41
C GLY A 34 16.99 0.54 -20.49
N LYS A 35 16.76 -0.57 -21.22
CA LYS A 35 15.90 -0.58 -22.42
C LYS A 35 14.41 -0.61 -22.12
N TYR A 36 14.00 -1.13 -20.96
CA TYR A 36 12.62 -1.55 -20.69
C TYR A 36 11.96 -0.82 -19.52
N LEU A 37 12.67 0.10 -18.88
CA LEU A 37 12.23 0.88 -17.73
C LEU A 37 12.67 2.33 -17.89
N ALA A 38 11.86 3.25 -17.38
CA ALA A 38 12.23 4.66 -17.27
C ALA A 38 11.57 5.30 -16.06
N LYS A 39 12.18 6.37 -15.55
CA LYS A 39 11.47 7.35 -14.72
C LYS A 39 10.82 8.39 -15.62
N VAL A 40 9.69 8.92 -15.17
CA VAL A 40 8.96 9.97 -15.90
C VAL A 40 9.08 11.27 -15.16
N ASP A 41 9.59 12.30 -15.84
CA ASP A 41 9.72 13.64 -15.28
C ASP A 41 8.36 14.22 -14.89
N LEU A 42 8.34 14.97 -13.79
CA LEU A 42 7.10 15.56 -13.26
C LEU A 42 6.50 16.62 -14.20
N ASP A 43 7.31 17.20 -15.08
CA ASP A 43 6.84 18.14 -16.11
C ASP A 43 5.90 17.48 -17.14
N ALA A 44 5.89 16.14 -17.22
CA ALA A 44 4.89 15.40 -17.99
C ALA A 44 3.47 15.48 -17.38
N LEU A 45 3.35 15.91 -16.10
CA LEU A 45 2.07 16.24 -15.46
C LEU A 45 1.53 17.60 -15.95
N SER A 46 0.93 17.64 -17.14
CA SER A 46 0.25 18.84 -17.63
C SER A 46 -1.10 19.04 -16.92
N SER A 47 -1.34 20.24 -16.38
CA SER A 47 -2.61 20.64 -15.77
C SER A 47 -3.79 20.69 -16.76
N ASP A 48 -3.50 20.73 -18.05
CA ASP A 48 -4.49 20.98 -19.11
C ASP A 48 -5.03 19.69 -19.77
N LYS A 49 -4.56 18.52 -19.33
CA LYS A 49 -5.05 17.25 -19.88
C LYS A 49 -6.32 16.78 -19.18
N PRO A 50 -7.29 16.22 -19.95
CA PRO A 50 -8.47 15.60 -19.36
C PRO A 50 -8.05 14.54 -18.33
N SER A 51 -8.66 14.55 -17.16
CA SER A 51 -8.44 13.53 -16.15
C SER A 51 -9.13 12.23 -16.55
N GLY A 52 -8.37 11.12 -16.58
CA GLY A 52 -8.93 9.78 -16.76
C GLY A 52 -9.83 9.37 -15.59
N LYS A 53 -10.56 8.27 -15.74
CA LYS A 53 -11.41 7.69 -14.70
C LYS A 53 -10.58 6.79 -13.78
N LEU A 54 -10.57 7.10 -12.47
CA LEU A 54 -9.85 6.35 -11.46
C LEU A 54 -10.69 5.16 -10.99
N ILE A 55 -10.11 3.97 -11.02
CA ILE A 55 -10.72 2.73 -10.52
C ILE A 55 -9.84 2.20 -9.40
N LEU A 56 -10.44 2.02 -8.22
CA LEU A 56 -9.77 1.34 -7.11
C LEU A 56 -10.05 -0.16 -7.18
N VAL A 57 -9.00 -0.98 -7.07
CA VAL A 57 -9.11 -2.42 -6.81
C VAL A 57 -8.73 -2.70 -5.37
N THR A 58 -9.64 -3.29 -4.64
CA THR A 58 -9.46 -3.72 -3.25
C THR A 58 -9.93 -5.17 -3.10
N ALA A 59 -10.01 -5.70 -1.89
CA ALA A 59 -10.44 -7.09 -1.67
C ALA A 59 -11.24 -7.25 -0.39
N ILE A 60 -11.87 -8.41 -0.25
CA ILE A 60 -12.35 -8.92 1.05
C ILE A 60 -11.19 -9.08 2.02
N THR A 61 -11.45 -9.37 3.29
CA THR A 61 -10.41 -9.57 4.30
C THR A 61 -9.35 -10.56 3.82
N ALA A 62 -8.08 -10.20 4.01
CA ALA A 62 -6.94 -10.95 3.49
C ALA A 62 -6.84 -12.37 4.06
N THR A 63 -6.28 -13.29 3.27
CA THR A 63 -5.86 -14.64 3.70
C THR A 63 -4.35 -14.76 3.61
N LYS A 64 -3.77 -15.78 4.23
CA LYS A 64 -2.33 -16.07 4.12
C LYS A 64 -1.90 -16.37 2.67
N ALA A 65 -2.77 -17.01 1.89
CA ALA A 65 -2.52 -17.32 0.47
C ALA A 65 -2.61 -16.08 -0.45
N GLY A 66 -3.15 -14.96 0.06
CA GLY A 66 -3.48 -13.78 -0.75
C GLY A 66 -4.81 -13.92 -1.48
N ILE A 67 -5.30 -12.81 -2.05
CA ILE A 67 -6.60 -12.73 -2.76
C ILE A 67 -6.37 -12.45 -4.27
N GLY A 68 -5.15 -12.09 -4.68
CA GLY A 68 -4.82 -11.83 -6.08
C GLY A 68 -5.20 -10.44 -6.59
N LYS A 69 -5.26 -9.41 -5.74
CA LYS A 69 -5.59 -8.03 -6.14
C LYS A 69 -4.75 -7.51 -7.30
N THR A 70 -3.43 -7.61 -7.21
CA THR A 70 -2.52 -7.09 -8.23
C THR A 70 -2.75 -7.77 -9.58
N THR A 71 -2.94 -9.09 -9.58
CA THR A 71 -3.32 -9.86 -10.78
C THR A 71 -4.64 -9.37 -11.38
N VAL A 72 -5.66 -9.13 -10.54
CA VAL A 72 -6.94 -8.57 -11.00
C VAL A 72 -6.78 -7.14 -11.52
N SER A 73 -5.99 -6.30 -10.86
CA SER A 73 -5.74 -4.91 -11.30
C SER A 73 -5.09 -4.87 -12.67
N ILE A 74 -4.05 -5.67 -12.87
CA ILE A 74 -3.36 -5.78 -14.16
C ILE A 74 -4.29 -6.40 -15.19
N GLY A 75 -4.93 -7.54 -14.88
CA GLY A 75 -5.88 -8.21 -15.77
C GLY A 75 -7.00 -7.27 -16.24
N LEU A 76 -7.56 -6.46 -15.36
CA LEU A 76 -8.59 -5.48 -15.71
C LEU A 76 -8.08 -4.45 -16.73
N ALA A 77 -6.86 -3.92 -16.54
CA ALA A 77 -6.27 -3.00 -17.51
C ALA A 77 -6.02 -3.68 -18.86
N LEU A 78 -5.49 -4.91 -18.85
CA LEU A 78 -5.31 -5.71 -20.06
C LEU A 78 -6.65 -5.93 -20.77
N GLY A 79 -7.70 -6.35 -20.05
CA GLY A 79 -9.04 -6.55 -20.59
C GLY A 79 -9.65 -5.29 -21.20
N MET A 80 -9.49 -4.13 -20.54
CA MET A 80 -9.94 -2.84 -21.09
C MET A 80 -9.21 -2.46 -22.37
N ASN A 81 -7.88 -2.66 -22.44
CA ASN A 81 -7.11 -2.40 -23.66
C ASN A 81 -7.52 -3.31 -24.81
N ARG A 82 -7.84 -4.59 -24.54
CA ARG A 82 -8.40 -5.51 -25.56
C ARG A 82 -9.77 -5.06 -26.09
N LEU A 83 -10.53 -4.36 -25.27
CA LEU A 83 -11.81 -3.72 -25.67
C LEU A 83 -11.61 -2.37 -26.36
N GLY A 84 -10.37 -1.97 -26.67
CA GLY A 84 -10.04 -0.73 -27.37
C GLY A 84 -10.08 0.52 -26.48
N ARG A 85 -10.06 0.37 -25.14
CA ARG A 85 -9.99 1.48 -24.19
C ARG A 85 -8.53 1.71 -23.76
N ARG A 86 -8.14 2.95 -23.55
CA ARG A 86 -6.78 3.28 -23.08
C ARG A 86 -6.72 3.19 -21.56
N ALA A 87 -6.34 2.02 -21.06
CA ALA A 87 -6.20 1.74 -19.63
C ALA A 87 -4.74 1.55 -19.24
N VAL A 88 -4.38 2.02 -18.05
CA VAL A 88 -3.06 1.84 -17.43
C VAL A 88 -3.21 1.40 -15.98
N VAL A 89 -2.17 0.83 -15.41
CA VAL A 89 -2.12 0.51 -13.97
C VAL A 89 -1.19 1.47 -13.24
N ALA A 90 -1.56 1.82 -12.00
CA ALA A 90 -0.73 2.55 -11.05
C ALA A 90 -0.59 1.74 -9.77
N LEU A 91 0.60 1.15 -9.55
CA LEU A 91 0.86 0.12 -8.55
C LEU A 91 1.91 0.56 -7.55
N ARG A 92 2.00 -0.18 -6.43
CA ARG A 92 3.08 -0.04 -5.47
C ARG A 92 4.32 -0.78 -5.94
N GLU A 93 5.47 -0.24 -5.56
CA GLU A 93 6.75 -0.92 -5.70
C GLU A 93 6.88 -2.02 -4.62
N PRO A 94 7.36 -3.23 -4.96
CA PRO A 94 7.56 -4.29 -3.98
C PRO A 94 8.78 -4.02 -3.07
N SER A 95 8.69 -4.49 -1.82
CA SER A 95 9.76 -4.45 -0.82
C SER A 95 10.52 -5.77 -0.79
N LEU A 96 11.83 -5.75 -0.57
CA LEU A 96 12.67 -6.94 -0.47
C LEU A 96 12.30 -7.82 0.73
N GLY A 97 11.88 -7.23 1.86
CA GLY A 97 11.52 -7.98 3.05
C GLY A 97 10.47 -9.07 2.80
N PRO A 98 9.27 -8.76 2.26
CA PRO A 98 8.30 -9.77 1.85
C PRO A 98 8.79 -10.68 0.73
N CYS A 99 9.53 -10.16 -0.25
CA CYS A 99 10.01 -10.90 -1.41
C CYS A 99 10.90 -12.08 -1.01
N PHE A 100 11.78 -11.88 -0.03
CA PHE A 100 12.67 -12.89 0.53
C PHE A 100 12.10 -13.57 1.78
N GLY A 101 10.98 -13.08 2.32
CA GLY A 101 10.32 -13.55 3.55
C GLY A 101 9.19 -14.54 3.32
N LEU A 102 7.96 -14.05 3.45
CA LEU A 102 6.74 -14.88 3.47
C LEU A 102 6.06 -15.04 2.11
N LYS A 103 6.28 -14.10 1.19
CA LYS A 103 5.45 -13.93 0.01
C LYS A 103 6.32 -13.45 -1.16
N GLY A 104 6.05 -13.93 -2.34
CA GLY A 104 6.65 -13.41 -3.55
C GLY A 104 6.40 -11.91 -3.76
N GLY A 105 7.02 -11.32 -4.76
CA GLY A 105 6.93 -9.91 -5.09
C GLY A 105 5.50 -9.45 -5.41
N ALA A 106 5.32 -8.14 -5.54
CA ALA A 106 4.03 -7.51 -5.84
C ALA A 106 3.85 -7.23 -7.35
N ALA A 107 4.49 -7.99 -8.23
CA ALA A 107 4.46 -7.77 -9.68
C ALA A 107 3.22 -8.37 -10.38
N GLY A 108 2.24 -8.91 -9.66
CA GLY A 108 1.15 -9.71 -10.21
C GLY A 108 1.53 -11.18 -10.34
N GLY A 109 0.85 -11.93 -11.18
CA GLY A 109 1.16 -13.35 -11.41
C GLY A 109 0.54 -13.91 -12.69
N GLY A 110 1.05 -15.04 -13.15
CA GLY A 110 0.63 -15.67 -14.41
C GLY A 110 0.80 -14.74 -15.61
N TYR A 111 -0.22 -14.67 -16.44
CA TYR A 111 -0.25 -13.77 -17.60
C TYR A 111 -0.72 -12.35 -17.27
N ALA A 112 -0.96 -12.03 -15.99
CA ALA A 112 -1.30 -10.69 -15.52
C ALA A 112 -0.22 -10.19 -14.54
N GLN A 113 0.96 -9.84 -15.07
CA GLN A 113 2.09 -9.32 -14.30
C GLN A 113 2.78 -8.16 -15.00
N VAL A 114 3.51 -7.34 -14.22
CA VAL A 114 4.36 -6.25 -14.71
C VAL A 114 5.78 -6.75 -14.96
N LEU A 115 6.41 -6.20 -16.00
CA LEU A 115 7.70 -6.65 -16.51
C LEU A 115 8.69 -5.49 -16.67
N PRO A 116 9.99 -5.73 -16.53
CA PRO A 116 10.66 -7.00 -16.19
C PRO A 116 10.54 -7.35 -14.69
N MET A 117 9.90 -8.47 -14.38
CA MET A 117 9.52 -8.89 -13.03
C MET A 117 10.71 -9.00 -12.06
N GLU A 118 11.81 -9.60 -12.50
CA GLU A 118 13.01 -9.79 -11.68
C GLU A 118 13.60 -8.45 -11.22
N LYS A 119 13.68 -7.44 -12.11
CA LYS A 119 14.18 -6.10 -11.76
C LYS A 119 13.24 -5.39 -10.79
N ILE A 120 11.93 -5.46 -11.06
CA ILE A 120 10.91 -4.79 -10.24
C ILE A 120 10.90 -5.36 -8.82
N ASN A 121 10.98 -6.69 -8.66
CA ASN A 121 10.96 -7.35 -7.35
C ASN A 121 12.27 -7.21 -6.55
N LEU A 122 13.37 -6.81 -7.16
CA LEU A 122 14.66 -6.67 -6.47
C LEU A 122 15.00 -5.19 -6.19
N HIS A 123 15.75 -4.56 -7.07
CA HIS A 123 16.24 -3.18 -6.82
C HIS A 123 15.54 -2.13 -7.68
N PHE A 124 14.79 -2.56 -8.67
CA PHE A 124 14.03 -1.74 -9.63
C PHE A 124 14.84 -0.55 -10.17
N THR A 125 14.52 0.67 -9.76
CA THR A 125 15.20 1.92 -10.12
C THR A 125 15.93 2.56 -8.93
N GLY A 126 15.90 1.92 -7.76
CA GLY A 126 16.61 2.36 -6.56
C GLY A 126 15.81 3.24 -5.60
N ASP A 127 14.49 3.35 -5.76
CA ASP A 127 13.66 4.21 -4.90
C ASP A 127 13.71 3.78 -3.42
N PHE A 128 13.63 2.48 -3.15
CA PHE A 128 13.78 1.96 -1.79
C PHE A 128 15.16 2.23 -1.19
N HIS A 129 16.22 2.17 -2.00
CA HIS A 129 17.56 2.55 -1.56
C HIS A 129 17.62 4.05 -1.22
N ALA A 130 17.07 4.91 -2.06
CA ALA A 130 17.04 6.36 -1.81
C ALA A 130 16.27 6.69 -0.52
N ILE A 131 15.09 6.07 -0.31
CA ILE A 131 14.27 6.23 0.90
C ILE A 131 15.02 5.75 2.15
N THR A 132 15.63 4.56 2.09
CA THR A 132 16.43 4.00 3.19
C THR A 132 17.62 4.89 3.53
N SER A 133 18.34 5.36 2.51
CA SER A 133 19.50 6.25 2.64
C SER A 133 19.11 7.60 3.25
N ALA A 134 18.06 8.23 2.74
CA ALA A 134 17.53 9.50 3.26
C ALA A 134 17.13 9.38 4.74
N HIS A 135 16.40 8.32 5.08
CA HIS A 135 15.96 8.06 6.46
C HIS A 135 17.15 7.86 7.42
N ASN A 136 18.09 7.01 7.04
CA ASN A 136 19.25 6.70 7.87
C ASN A 136 20.26 7.86 7.93
N MET A 137 20.32 8.69 6.88
CA MET A 137 21.12 9.93 6.90
C MET A 137 20.59 10.92 7.95
N ILE A 138 19.26 11.07 8.06
CA ILE A 138 18.65 11.87 9.15
C ILE A 138 19.10 11.31 10.50
N THR A 139 19.07 9.97 10.68
CA THR A 139 19.50 9.36 11.95
C THR A 139 20.97 9.67 12.26
N ALA A 140 21.87 9.52 11.29
CA ALA A 140 23.29 9.79 11.47
C ALA A 140 23.56 11.27 11.84
N LEU A 141 22.86 12.18 11.19
CA LEU A 141 22.97 13.62 11.46
C LEU A 141 22.39 13.98 12.82
N LEU A 142 21.29 13.33 13.23
CA LEU A 142 20.70 13.50 14.55
C LEU A 142 21.62 12.97 15.65
N ASP A 143 22.19 11.77 15.47
CA ASP A 143 23.16 11.20 16.43
C ASP A 143 24.39 12.10 16.58
N ASN A 144 24.89 12.67 15.46
CA ASN A 144 25.96 13.65 15.51
C ASN A 144 25.56 14.93 16.23
N TYR A 145 24.34 15.45 15.99
CA TYR A 145 23.82 16.62 16.71
C TYR A 145 23.79 16.36 18.23
N ILE A 146 23.27 15.19 18.64
CA ILE A 146 23.19 14.81 20.05
C ILE A 146 24.60 14.68 20.66
N TYR A 147 25.53 14.07 19.95
CA TYR A 147 26.92 13.91 20.40
C TYR A 147 27.61 15.27 20.58
N GLN A 148 27.51 16.18 19.62
CA GLN A 148 28.14 17.51 19.70
C GLN A 148 27.51 18.42 20.77
N ASN A 149 26.22 18.23 21.07
CA ASN A 149 25.48 19.03 22.04
C ASN A 149 25.30 18.38 23.42
N ARG A 150 25.97 17.23 23.68
CA ARG A 150 25.81 16.46 24.92
C ARG A 150 26.04 17.25 26.23
N ASN A 151 26.87 18.29 26.18
CA ASN A 151 27.24 19.12 27.31
C ASN A 151 26.65 20.55 27.23
N THR A 152 25.64 20.74 26.40
CA THR A 152 24.99 22.07 26.21
C THR A 152 23.51 22.02 26.54
N ASP A 153 22.84 23.17 26.59
CA ASP A 153 21.39 23.25 26.77
C ASP A 153 20.59 22.86 25.50
N LYS A 154 21.28 22.66 24.36
CA LYS A 154 20.67 22.26 23.08
C LYS A 154 20.41 20.75 22.98
N GLY A 155 20.70 19.97 24.03
CA GLY A 155 20.43 18.54 24.05
C GLY A 155 18.93 18.23 24.00
N LEU A 156 18.58 17.04 23.49
CA LEU A 156 17.21 16.54 23.44
C LEU A 156 16.87 15.77 24.72
N SER A 157 15.62 15.87 25.16
CA SER A 157 15.08 15.08 26.28
C SER A 157 14.53 13.73 25.81
N GLU A 158 14.11 13.65 24.55
CA GLU A 158 13.54 12.43 23.95
C GLU A 158 13.88 12.38 22.47
N VAL A 159 14.25 11.18 21.99
CA VAL A 159 14.50 10.90 20.57
C VAL A 159 13.47 9.89 20.11
N LEU A 160 12.71 10.23 19.07
CA LEU A 160 11.65 9.39 18.51
C LEU A 160 12.09 8.67 17.24
N TRP A 161 13.08 9.23 16.54
CA TRP A 161 13.53 8.76 15.23
C TRP A 161 14.38 7.50 15.33
N LYS A 162 13.98 6.44 14.62
CA LYS A 162 14.70 5.17 14.53
C LYS A 162 15.45 5.06 13.21
N ARG A 163 16.06 3.93 12.94
CA ARG A 163 16.64 3.56 11.66
C ARG A 163 15.66 2.75 10.82
N VAL A 164 15.96 2.54 9.55
CA VAL A 164 15.19 1.63 8.69
C VAL A 164 16.10 0.72 7.88
N LEU A 165 15.56 -0.45 7.54
CA LEU A 165 16.20 -1.40 6.63
C LEU A 165 15.11 -2.19 5.88
N ASP A 166 15.29 -2.42 4.59
CA ASP A 166 14.29 -3.13 3.78
C ASP A 166 14.46 -4.65 3.81
N VAL A 167 14.47 -5.20 5.02
CA VAL A 167 14.53 -6.63 5.30
C VAL A 167 13.61 -6.99 6.46
N ASN A 168 13.30 -8.28 6.60
CA ASN A 168 12.61 -8.83 7.76
C ASN A 168 13.64 -9.32 8.77
N ASP A 169 13.91 -8.55 9.84
CA ASP A 169 14.87 -8.94 10.89
C ASP A 169 14.34 -8.60 12.30
N ARG A 170 13.84 -9.60 13.00
CA ARG A 170 13.32 -9.45 14.37
C ARG A 170 14.38 -9.01 15.38
N SER A 171 15.65 -9.26 15.12
CA SER A 171 16.75 -8.91 16.03
C SER A 171 17.01 -7.42 16.07
N LEU A 172 16.58 -6.69 15.03
CA LEU A 172 16.76 -5.24 14.91
C LEU A 172 15.64 -4.40 15.55
N ARG A 173 14.60 -5.03 16.14
CA ARG A 173 13.47 -4.30 16.78
C ARG A 173 13.92 -3.41 17.92
N SER A 174 14.89 -3.89 18.72
CA SER A 174 15.54 -3.13 19.79
C SER A 174 17.03 -3.42 19.79
N ILE A 175 17.83 -2.37 19.74
CA ILE A 175 19.30 -2.42 19.72
C ILE A 175 19.86 -1.36 20.66
N VAL A 176 21.12 -1.48 21.01
CA VAL A 176 21.89 -0.43 21.68
C VAL A 176 22.91 0.13 20.70
N THR A 177 22.88 1.44 20.49
CA THR A 177 23.85 2.18 19.67
C THR A 177 24.89 2.87 20.54
N GLY A 178 26.01 3.35 19.94
CA GLY A 178 27.02 4.18 20.62
C GLY A 178 27.93 3.41 21.59
N LEU A 179 27.99 2.07 21.51
CA LEU A 179 28.91 1.25 22.32
C LEU A 179 30.37 1.39 21.84
N GLY A 180 31.34 1.13 22.73
CA GLY A 180 32.77 1.14 22.43
C GLY A 180 33.49 2.41 22.87
N GLY A 181 32.90 3.20 23.77
CA GLY A 181 33.48 4.40 24.39
C GLY A 181 33.04 5.70 23.74
N GLN A 182 33.46 6.82 24.36
CA GLN A 182 32.96 8.17 24.01
C GLN A 182 33.15 8.58 22.56
N VAL A 183 34.17 8.05 21.88
CA VAL A 183 34.44 8.39 20.46
C VAL A 183 33.40 7.79 19.51
N ASN A 184 32.66 6.77 19.95
CA ASN A 184 31.66 6.07 19.15
C ASN A 184 30.23 6.62 19.35
N GLY A 185 30.04 7.61 20.22
CA GLY A 185 28.74 8.21 20.46
C GLY A 185 28.26 8.09 21.90
N ILE A 186 26.98 8.31 22.11
CA ILE A 186 26.30 8.18 23.40
C ILE A 186 25.51 6.87 23.38
N PRO A 187 25.73 5.92 24.31
CA PRO A 187 24.95 4.71 24.39
C PRO A 187 23.46 5.02 24.57
N ALA A 188 22.63 4.51 23.66
CA ALA A 188 21.19 4.70 23.69
C ALA A 188 20.46 3.50 23.12
N GLU A 189 19.27 3.19 23.66
CA GLU A 189 18.35 2.25 23.04
C GLU A 189 17.76 2.85 21.76
N SER A 190 17.71 2.05 20.71
CA SER A 190 17.15 2.40 19.41
C SER A 190 16.55 1.15 18.75
N GLY A 191 16.24 1.20 17.48
CA GLY A 191 15.74 0.07 16.70
C GLY A 191 15.65 0.38 15.23
N PHE A 192 15.20 -0.60 14.48
CA PHE A 192 14.90 -0.47 13.06
C PHE A 192 13.42 -0.73 12.80
N ASP A 193 12.84 0.05 11.90
CA ASP A 193 11.59 -0.27 11.23
C ASP A 193 11.91 -0.77 9.81
N ILE A 194 10.98 -1.49 9.17
CA ILE A 194 11.14 -1.83 7.75
C ILE A 194 10.89 -0.58 6.89
N THR A 195 11.65 -0.43 5.80
CA THR A 195 11.57 0.78 4.94
C THR A 195 10.15 1.16 4.52
N PRO A 196 9.23 0.22 4.12
CA PRO A 196 7.83 0.55 3.82
C PRO A 196 7.02 1.14 4.97
N ALA A 197 7.48 1.01 6.20
CA ALA A 197 6.85 1.60 7.39
C ALA A 197 7.42 2.98 7.74
N SER A 198 8.43 3.46 7.02
CA SER A 198 9.09 4.74 7.31
C SER A 198 8.22 5.94 6.98
N GLU A 199 8.44 7.04 7.72
CA GLU A 199 7.79 8.31 7.41
C GLU A 199 8.25 8.87 6.05
N ILE A 200 9.52 8.66 5.65
CA ILE A 200 10.04 9.06 4.32
C ILE A 200 9.26 8.38 3.19
N MET A 201 8.94 7.08 3.31
CA MET A 201 8.09 6.37 2.35
C MET A 201 6.68 7.01 2.27
N ALA A 202 6.08 7.33 3.40
CA ALA A 202 4.78 8.00 3.45
C ALA A 202 4.83 9.40 2.83
N ILE A 203 5.86 10.18 3.14
CA ILE A 203 6.11 11.51 2.57
C ILE A 203 6.23 11.42 1.04
N LEU A 204 7.07 10.54 0.52
CA LEU A 204 7.23 10.37 -0.93
C LEU A 204 5.90 10.05 -1.61
N CYS A 205 5.10 9.15 -1.02
CA CYS A 205 3.81 8.75 -1.58
C CYS A 205 2.71 9.82 -1.49
N LEU A 206 2.77 10.71 -0.48
CA LEU A 206 1.78 11.76 -0.27
C LEU A 206 2.19 13.12 -0.82
N SER A 207 3.44 13.28 -1.26
CA SER A 207 3.92 14.51 -1.88
C SER A 207 3.28 14.75 -3.25
N THR A 208 3.02 16.03 -3.53
CA THR A 208 2.35 16.48 -4.77
C THR A 208 3.29 17.25 -5.70
N SER A 209 4.46 17.65 -5.20
CA SER A 209 5.54 18.33 -5.95
C SER A 209 6.86 18.21 -5.19
N LEU A 210 7.94 18.70 -5.77
CA LEU A 210 9.26 18.76 -5.14
C LEU A 210 9.25 19.73 -3.92
N GLU A 211 8.57 20.86 -4.04
CA GLU A 211 8.43 21.84 -2.96
C GLU A 211 7.65 21.22 -1.78
N ASP A 212 6.58 20.49 -2.07
CA ASP A 212 5.80 19.79 -1.05
C ASP A 212 6.63 18.68 -0.37
N LEU A 213 7.42 17.92 -1.14
CA LEU A 213 8.37 16.94 -0.60
C LEU A 213 9.31 17.60 0.41
N ARG A 214 9.96 18.70 0.02
CA ARG A 214 10.90 19.43 0.90
C ARG A 214 10.20 19.96 2.15
N ARG A 215 9.04 20.61 2.01
CA ARG A 215 8.23 21.10 3.14
C ARG A 215 7.89 19.98 4.13
N ARG A 216 7.50 18.82 3.63
CA ARG A 216 7.19 17.63 4.45
C ARG A 216 8.43 17.11 5.16
N ILE A 217 9.58 17.03 4.49
CA ILE A 217 10.85 16.63 5.11
C ILE A 217 11.24 17.60 6.22
N GLU A 218 11.09 18.91 6.03
CA GLU A 218 11.36 19.93 7.07
C GLU A 218 10.56 19.69 8.34
N ASN A 219 9.32 19.20 8.21
CA ASN A 219 8.39 19.03 9.33
C ASN A 219 8.49 17.66 10.03
N ILE A 220 9.37 16.74 9.59
CA ILE A 220 9.58 15.46 10.27
C ILE A 220 9.99 15.73 11.73
N LEU A 221 9.25 15.13 12.66
CA LEU A 221 9.52 15.19 14.09
C LEU A 221 10.60 14.17 14.48
N LEU A 222 11.73 14.66 14.99
CA LEU A 222 12.86 13.81 15.41
C LEU A 222 12.85 13.51 16.90
N GLY A 223 12.29 14.41 17.71
CA GLY A 223 12.27 14.28 19.16
C GLY A 223 11.78 15.57 19.83
N TYR A 224 12.12 15.71 21.10
CA TYR A 224 11.77 16.88 21.89
C TYR A 224 12.98 17.48 22.58
N THR A 225 13.02 18.81 22.66
CA THR A 225 14.03 19.55 23.43
C THR A 225 13.88 19.32 24.94
N LYS A 226 14.85 19.76 25.73
CA LYS A 226 14.76 19.74 27.22
C LYS A 226 13.58 20.56 27.77
N GLN A 227 13.08 21.51 27.00
CA GLN A 227 11.91 22.33 27.31
C GLN A 227 10.59 21.69 26.90
N GLY A 228 10.64 20.54 26.22
CA GLY A 228 9.47 19.80 25.72
C GLY A 228 8.93 20.28 24.39
N GLU A 229 9.68 21.16 23.70
CA GLU A 229 9.30 21.65 22.36
C GLU A 229 9.70 20.63 21.27
N PRO A 230 8.93 20.51 20.18
CA PRO A 230 9.27 19.67 19.05
C PRO A 230 10.64 20.04 18.45
N PHE A 231 11.43 19.04 18.11
CA PHE A 231 12.68 19.18 17.37
C PHE A 231 12.54 18.44 16.03
N THR A 232 12.64 19.17 14.95
CA THR A 232 12.35 18.70 13.60
C THR A 232 13.59 18.66 12.72
N VAL A 233 13.45 18.11 11.50
CA VAL A 233 14.53 18.15 10.46
C VAL A 233 14.87 19.60 10.09
N ARG A 234 13.91 20.54 10.16
CA ARG A 234 14.17 21.98 10.00
C ARG A 234 15.14 22.49 11.06
N ASP A 235 14.94 22.13 12.33
CA ASP A 235 15.79 22.55 13.44
C ASP A 235 17.19 21.92 13.33
N LEU A 236 17.27 20.70 12.78
CA LEU A 236 18.55 20.05 12.47
C LEU A 236 19.28 20.73 11.30
N GLY A 237 18.55 21.46 10.42
CA GLY A 237 19.11 22.24 9.33
C GLY A 237 19.54 21.44 8.09
N VAL A 238 18.99 20.23 7.87
CA VAL A 238 19.47 19.29 6.85
C VAL A 238 18.44 18.95 5.76
N ALA A 239 17.26 19.56 5.77
CA ALA A 239 16.17 19.22 4.87
C ALA A 239 16.56 19.24 3.38
N GLY A 240 17.39 20.23 2.96
CA GLY A 240 17.88 20.32 1.60
C GLY A 240 18.71 19.10 1.19
N ALA A 241 19.64 18.66 2.03
CA ALA A 241 20.48 17.48 1.77
C ALA A 241 19.64 16.19 1.67
N ILE A 242 18.61 16.05 2.53
CA ILE A 242 17.71 14.90 2.48
C ILE A 242 16.83 14.92 1.23
N THR A 243 16.35 16.11 0.81
CA THR A 243 15.58 16.28 -0.42
C THR A 243 16.41 15.86 -1.65
N VAL A 244 17.69 16.22 -1.70
CA VAL A 244 18.61 15.84 -2.81
C VAL A 244 18.70 14.33 -2.98
N LEU A 245 18.72 13.55 -1.90
CA LEU A 245 18.75 12.08 -1.95
C LEU A 245 17.45 11.48 -2.57
N LEU A 246 16.37 12.24 -2.62
CA LEU A 246 15.05 11.78 -3.06
C LEU A 246 14.61 12.36 -4.42
N LEU A 247 15.45 13.17 -5.09
CA LEU A 247 15.08 13.85 -6.35
C LEU A 247 14.61 12.86 -7.41
N ASP A 248 15.40 11.83 -7.67
CA ASP A 248 15.06 10.83 -8.68
C ASP A 248 13.98 9.86 -8.17
N ALA A 249 14.00 9.56 -6.88
CA ALA A 249 12.97 8.70 -6.27
C ALA A 249 11.56 9.34 -6.26
N LEU A 250 11.44 10.65 -6.43
CA LEU A 250 10.15 11.34 -6.51
C LEU A 250 9.45 11.14 -7.88
N LYS A 251 10.22 10.83 -8.93
CA LYS A 251 9.69 10.59 -10.27
C LYS A 251 9.05 9.21 -10.35
N PRO A 252 7.80 9.07 -10.85
CA PRO A 252 7.17 7.77 -11.07
C PRO A 252 7.95 6.90 -12.06
N ASN A 253 7.97 5.59 -11.82
CA ASN A 253 8.58 4.62 -12.72
C ASN A 253 7.55 4.15 -13.75
N LEU A 254 7.96 4.09 -15.01
CA LEU A 254 7.21 3.50 -16.12
C LEU A 254 7.79 2.13 -16.48
N ALA A 255 6.92 1.14 -16.55
CA ALA A 255 7.18 -0.23 -16.95
C ALA A 255 6.08 -0.72 -17.90
N GLN A 256 6.07 -2.01 -18.21
CA GLN A 256 5.05 -2.64 -19.06
C GLN A 256 4.48 -3.90 -18.40
N THR A 257 3.34 -4.35 -18.88
CA THR A 257 2.76 -5.64 -18.50
C THR A 257 3.10 -6.71 -19.54
N THR A 258 2.63 -7.93 -19.31
CA THR A 258 2.75 -9.07 -20.24
C THR A 258 2.14 -8.82 -21.62
N GLU A 259 1.14 -7.95 -21.73
CA GLU A 259 0.51 -7.53 -23.01
C GLU A 259 0.87 -6.08 -23.36
N HIS A 260 2.01 -5.58 -22.86
CA HIS A 260 2.57 -4.25 -23.16
C HIS A 260 1.71 -3.05 -22.73
N THR A 261 0.73 -3.25 -21.84
CA THR A 261 0.01 -2.14 -21.22
C THR A 261 0.97 -1.35 -20.35
N PRO A 262 0.95 0.00 -20.42
CA PRO A 262 1.79 0.84 -19.57
C PRO A 262 1.45 0.68 -18.08
N ALA A 263 2.49 0.61 -17.24
CA ALA A 263 2.37 0.46 -15.79
C ALA A 263 3.22 1.51 -15.07
N PHE A 264 2.59 2.36 -14.25
CA PHE A 264 3.27 3.26 -13.35
C PHE A 264 3.45 2.58 -12.00
N ILE A 265 4.71 2.43 -11.55
CA ILE A 265 5.04 1.74 -10.29
C ILE A 265 5.82 2.72 -9.43
N HIS A 266 5.31 3.07 -8.24
CA HIS A 266 5.95 4.09 -7.44
C HIS A 266 5.53 4.06 -5.98
N GLY A 267 6.51 3.96 -5.07
CA GLY A 267 6.31 3.88 -3.63
C GLY A 267 5.65 2.58 -3.17
N GLY A 268 5.96 2.14 -1.97
CA GLY A 268 5.54 0.83 -1.46
C GLY A 268 5.17 0.78 0.03
N PRO A 269 4.35 1.72 0.57
CA PRO A 269 3.97 1.69 1.97
C PRO A 269 3.06 0.50 2.26
N PHE A 270 3.23 -0.16 3.43
CA PHE A 270 2.37 -1.26 3.84
C PHE A 270 1.03 -0.77 4.40
N ALA A 271 -0.07 -1.44 4.08
CA ALA A 271 -1.41 -1.02 4.48
C ALA A 271 -1.80 -1.36 5.92
N ASN A 272 -1.09 -2.27 6.58
CA ASN A 272 -1.33 -2.63 7.98
C ASN A 272 -0.55 -1.77 8.99
N ILE A 273 0.46 -1.01 8.53
CA ILE A 273 1.30 -0.15 9.36
C ILE A 273 1.49 1.26 8.80
N ALA A 274 1.05 1.51 7.57
CA ALA A 274 1.06 2.79 6.87
C ALA A 274 -0.20 2.90 6.01
N HIS A 275 -0.28 3.88 5.09
CA HIS A 275 -1.50 4.10 4.29
C HIS A 275 -1.70 3.13 3.11
N GLY A 276 -0.69 2.37 2.72
CA GLY A 276 -0.84 1.19 1.85
C GLY A 276 -1.20 1.43 0.38
N CYS A 277 -0.91 2.62 -0.14
CA CYS A 277 -1.22 3.02 -1.52
C CYS A 277 0.04 3.49 -2.24
N ASN A 278 0.08 3.36 -3.57
CA ASN A 278 1.12 3.98 -4.38
C ASN A 278 1.07 5.52 -4.28
N SER A 279 2.06 6.20 -4.86
CA SER A 279 2.17 7.65 -4.75
C SER A 279 1.01 8.42 -5.41
N ILE A 280 0.77 9.62 -4.92
CA ILE A 280 -0.15 10.60 -5.55
C ILE A 280 0.35 10.95 -6.94
N LEU A 281 1.65 11.18 -7.10
CA LEU A 281 2.27 11.57 -8.37
C LEU A 281 2.08 10.49 -9.44
N ALA A 282 2.32 9.21 -9.13
CA ALA A 282 2.09 8.12 -10.08
C ALA A 282 0.61 8.01 -10.47
N THR A 283 -0.30 8.16 -9.52
CA THR A 283 -1.75 8.13 -9.81
C THR A 283 -2.17 9.30 -10.69
N ARG A 284 -1.70 10.51 -10.41
CA ARG A 284 -1.97 11.71 -11.23
C ARG A 284 -1.37 11.59 -12.63
N MET A 285 -0.13 11.07 -12.73
CA MET A 285 0.54 10.80 -14.01
C MET A 285 -0.29 9.82 -14.85
N ALA A 286 -0.72 8.72 -14.26
CA ALA A 286 -1.58 7.73 -14.91
C ALA A 286 -2.90 8.34 -15.38
N LEU A 287 -3.58 9.13 -14.53
CA LEU A 287 -4.85 9.81 -14.86
C LEU A 287 -4.70 10.85 -15.97
N ALA A 288 -3.58 11.58 -16.02
CA ALA A 288 -3.32 12.58 -17.06
C ALA A 288 -3.10 11.94 -18.44
N HIS A 289 -2.68 10.68 -18.48
CA HIS A 289 -2.23 10.02 -19.70
C HIS A 289 -3.09 8.81 -20.14
N SER A 290 -4.22 8.54 -19.47
CA SER A 290 -5.09 7.42 -19.81
C SER A 290 -6.57 7.79 -19.74
N GLU A 291 -7.43 6.95 -20.34
CA GLU A 291 -8.89 7.04 -20.18
C GLU A 291 -9.32 6.38 -18.86
N TYR A 292 -8.66 5.27 -18.49
CA TYR A 292 -8.89 4.55 -17.25
C TYR A 292 -7.57 4.31 -16.53
N THR A 293 -7.51 4.67 -15.27
CA THR A 293 -6.39 4.38 -14.37
C THR A 293 -6.85 3.38 -13.32
N ILE A 294 -6.27 2.19 -13.33
CA ILE A 294 -6.52 1.14 -12.34
C ILE A 294 -5.44 1.24 -11.26
N THR A 295 -5.83 1.41 -10.02
CA THR A 295 -4.92 1.41 -8.87
C THR A 295 -5.39 0.42 -7.82
N GLU A 296 -4.51 0.04 -6.90
CA GLU A 296 -4.85 -0.85 -5.80
C GLU A 296 -4.54 -0.25 -4.43
N ALA A 297 -5.23 -0.77 -3.41
CA ALA A 297 -4.91 -0.53 -2.01
C ALA A 297 -4.56 -1.86 -1.31
N GLY A 298 -3.62 -1.82 -0.38
CA GLY A 298 -3.09 -3.02 0.27
C GLY A 298 -4.09 -3.72 1.16
N PHE A 299 -4.04 -5.06 1.21
CA PHE A 299 -4.91 -5.92 2.02
C PHE A 299 -6.40 -5.78 1.71
N GLY A 300 -7.28 -5.91 2.72
CA GLY A 300 -8.72 -5.80 2.58
C GLY A 300 -9.22 -4.37 2.51
N ALA A 301 -10.50 -4.20 2.13
CA ALA A 301 -11.10 -2.88 2.00
C ALA A 301 -11.22 -2.14 3.34
N ASP A 302 -11.29 -2.87 4.44
CA ASP A 302 -11.29 -2.32 5.80
C ASP A 302 -9.98 -1.61 6.18
N LEU A 303 -8.85 -1.99 5.56
CA LEU A 303 -7.55 -1.37 5.78
C LEU A 303 -7.13 -0.50 4.61
N GLY A 304 -6.93 -1.11 3.44
CA GLY A 304 -6.35 -0.42 2.30
C GLY A 304 -7.29 0.59 1.67
N ALA A 305 -8.54 0.21 1.38
CA ALA A 305 -9.49 1.13 0.76
C ALA A 305 -9.90 2.26 1.73
N GLU A 306 -10.10 1.95 3.01
CA GLU A 306 -10.35 2.98 4.04
C GLU A 306 -9.27 4.07 4.00
N LYS A 307 -7.99 3.69 4.02
CA LYS A 307 -6.87 4.64 3.99
C LYS A 307 -6.70 5.31 2.63
N PHE A 308 -6.99 4.60 1.56
CA PHE A 308 -7.02 5.20 0.22
C PHE A 308 -8.00 6.37 0.15
N TYR A 309 -9.21 6.22 0.70
CA TYR A 309 -10.20 7.29 0.70
C TYR A 309 -9.87 8.36 1.75
N ASN A 310 -9.76 7.99 3.04
CA ASN A 310 -9.63 8.93 4.14
C ASN A 310 -8.29 9.67 4.17
N ILE A 311 -7.22 9.09 3.58
CA ILE A 311 -5.88 9.69 3.57
C ILE A 311 -5.52 10.14 2.17
N LYS A 312 -5.31 9.22 1.22
CA LYS A 312 -4.77 9.57 -0.10
C LYS A 312 -5.72 10.42 -0.93
N CYS A 313 -6.98 10.00 -1.08
CA CYS A 313 -7.97 10.77 -1.85
C CYS A 313 -8.25 12.13 -1.20
N ARG A 314 -8.35 12.18 0.13
CA ARG A 314 -8.52 13.45 0.86
C ARG A 314 -7.36 14.40 0.61
N THR A 315 -6.10 13.93 0.70
CA THR A 315 -4.90 14.76 0.49
C THR A 315 -4.76 15.22 -0.96
N ALA A 316 -5.11 14.36 -1.91
CA ALA A 316 -4.87 14.63 -3.34
C ALA A 316 -6.08 15.19 -4.09
N GLY A 317 -7.26 15.26 -3.47
CA GLY A 317 -8.51 15.63 -4.15
C GLY A 317 -8.92 14.59 -5.21
N LEU A 318 -8.56 13.32 -5.03
CA LEU A 318 -8.90 12.25 -5.98
C LEU A 318 -10.34 11.77 -5.78
N GLN A 319 -11.00 11.48 -6.89
CA GLN A 319 -12.38 10.95 -6.91
C GLN A 319 -12.41 9.65 -7.73
N PRO A 320 -12.49 8.48 -7.09
CA PRO A 320 -12.67 7.23 -7.82
C PRO A 320 -14.04 7.17 -8.52
N ALA A 321 -14.04 6.69 -9.76
CA ALA A 321 -15.26 6.51 -10.54
C ALA A 321 -16.00 5.21 -10.17
N LEU A 322 -15.26 4.21 -9.67
CA LEU A 322 -15.76 2.89 -9.28
C LEU A 322 -14.74 2.17 -8.40
N THR A 323 -15.23 1.26 -7.58
CA THR A 323 -14.39 0.34 -6.79
C THR A 323 -14.66 -1.11 -7.16
N VAL A 324 -13.61 -1.85 -7.51
CA VAL A 324 -13.63 -3.29 -7.74
C VAL A 324 -13.24 -4.00 -6.45
N LEU A 325 -14.14 -4.84 -5.94
CA LEU A 325 -13.91 -5.68 -4.75
C LEU A 325 -13.58 -7.11 -5.17
N VAL A 326 -12.34 -7.52 -4.94
CA VAL A 326 -11.88 -8.87 -5.28
C VAL A 326 -12.31 -9.87 -4.21
N ALA A 327 -12.93 -10.96 -4.63
CA ALA A 327 -13.30 -12.10 -3.78
C ALA A 327 -12.77 -13.41 -4.37
N THR A 328 -12.51 -14.40 -3.50
CA THR A 328 -12.11 -15.76 -3.86
C THR A 328 -12.87 -16.77 -3.02
N LEU A 329 -13.09 -18.00 -3.53
CA LEU A 329 -13.71 -19.06 -2.69
C LEU A 329 -12.86 -19.37 -1.46
N GLY A 330 -11.53 -19.47 -1.62
CA GLY A 330 -10.66 -19.71 -0.47
C GLY A 330 -10.79 -18.65 0.62
N GLY A 331 -10.90 -17.37 0.22
CA GLY A 331 -11.15 -16.27 1.16
C GLY A 331 -12.51 -16.38 1.86
N LEU A 332 -13.57 -16.60 1.09
CA LEU A 332 -14.92 -16.75 1.64
C LEU A 332 -15.02 -17.97 2.57
N LYS A 333 -14.51 -19.14 2.18
CA LYS A 333 -14.48 -20.35 3.02
C LYS A 333 -13.75 -20.10 4.33
N MET A 334 -12.57 -19.47 4.30
CA MET A 334 -11.80 -19.16 5.50
C MET A 334 -12.62 -18.25 6.45
N HIS A 335 -13.25 -17.21 5.91
CA HIS A 335 -14.11 -16.32 6.68
C HIS A 335 -15.47 -16.93 7.04
N GLY A 336 -15.84 -18.05 6.43
CA GLY A 336 -16.94 -18.93 6.81
C GLY A 336 -16.59 -20.04 7.81
N GLY A 337 -15.37 -19.99 8.38
CA GLY A 337 -14.94 -20.93 9.44
C GLY A 337 -14.38 -22.27 8.93
N VAL A 338 -14.09 -22.40 7.63
CA VAL A 338 -13.46 -23.61 7.06
C VAL A 338 -11.97 -23.62 7.39
N ASP A 339 -11.46 -24.79 7.82
CA ASP A 339 -10.04 -24.97 8.13
C ASP A 339 -9.15 -24.66 6.90
N GLU A 340 -7.99 -24.04 7.14
CA GLU A 340 -7.03 -23.63 6.10
C GLU A 340 -6.63 -24.81 5.17
N LYS A 341 -6.57 -26.03 5.70
CA LYS A 341 -6.20 -27.23 4.93
C LYS A 341 -7.33 -27.72 3.98
N GLU A 342 -8.56 -27.31 4.24
CA GLU A 342 -9.74 -27.74 3.50
C GLU A 342 -10.28 -26.70 2.51
N LEU A 343 -9.63 -25.53 2.40
CA LEU A 343 -10.09 -24.43 1.55
C LEU A 343 -10.20 -24.80 0.06
N LYS A 344 -9.44 -25.79 -0.40
CA LYS A 344 -9.49 -26.31 -1.78
C LYS A 344 -10.58 -27.35 -2.01
N THR A 345 -11.23 -27.84 -0.96
CA THR A 345 -12.34 -28.80 -1.05
C THR A 345 -13.66 -28.04 -1.20
N PRO A 346 -14.58 -28.49 -2.07
CA PRO A 346 -15.90 -27.86 -2.17
C PRO A 346 -16.61 -27.81 -0.83
N ASN A 347 -17.13 -26.64 -0.45
CA ASN A 347 -17.84 -26.40 0.80
C ASN A 347 -18.83 -25.25 0.64
N ILE A 348 -20.02 -25.53 0.14
CA ILE A 348 -21.05 -24.53 -0.14
C ILE A 348 -21.52 -23.81 1.13
N GLU A 349 -21.58 -24.52 2.27
CA GLU A 349 -21.98 -23.92 3.53
C GLU A 349 -20.92 -22.96 4.07
N GLY A 350 -19.65 -23.32 3.98
CA GLY A 350 -18.54 -22.40 4.31
C GLY A 350 -18.55 -21.13 3.45
N VAL A 351 -18.84 -21.26 2.14
CA VAL A 351 -19.03 -20.10 1.25
C VAL A 351 -20.21 -19.26 1.72
N ARG A 352 -21.36 -19.88 2.02
CA ARG A 352 -22.58 -19.19 2.48
C ARG A 352 -22.33 -18.36 3.74
N GLN A 353 -21.64 -18.94 4.72
CA GLN A 353 -21.28 -18.23 5.95
C GLN A 353 -20.27 -17.10 5.68
N GLY A 354 -19.33 -17.32 4.78
CA GLY A 354 -18.32 -16.34 4.39
C GLY A 354 -18.88 -15.13 3.63
N LEU A 355 -20.09 -15.23 3.04
CA LEU A 355 -20.76 -14.09 2.40
C LEU A 355 -20.95 -12.91 3.35
N ALA A 356 -21.04 -13.14 4.66
CA ALA A 356 -21.13 -12.06 5.65
C ALA A 356 -19.87 -11.15 5.65
N ASN A 357 -18.69 -11.70 5.33
CA ASN A 357 -17.48 -10.90 5.17
C ASN A 357 -17.53 -10.07 3.88
N LEU A 358 -17.96 -10.66 2.77
CA LEU A 358 -18.16 -9.96 1.50
C LEU A 358 -19.16 -8.82 1.64
N ASP A 359 -20.31 -9.09 2.28
CA ASP A 359 -21.37 -8.11 2.51
C ASP A 359 -20.86 -6.89 3.29
N ARG A 360 -20.12 -7.13 4.37
CA ARG A 360 -19.53 -6.07 5.17
C ARG A 360 -18.60 -5.17 4.37
N HIS A 361 -17.77 -5.75 3.50
CA HIS A 361 -16.92 -4.95 2.63
C HIS A 361 -17.71 -4.15 1.59
N ILE A 362 -18.79 -4.72 1.04
CA ILE A 362 -19.69 -4.01 0.12
C ILE A 362 -20.36 -2.83 0.85
N GLU A 363 -20.89 -3.03 2.06
CA GLU A 363 -21.48 -1.97 2.89
C GLU A 363 -20.46 -0.86 3.17
N ASN A 364 -19.25 -1.22 3.60
CA ASN A 364 -18.18 -0.27 3.88
C ASN A 364 -17.83 0.58 2.65
N LEU A 365 -17.70 -0.03 1.48
CA LEU A 365 -17.39 0.70 0.24
C LEU A 365 -18.54 1.61 -0.19
N LYS A 366 -19.78 1.14 -0.08
CA LYS A 366 -20.98 1.97 -0.36
C LYS A 366 -21.07 3.16 0.58
N SER A 367 -20.65 3.05 1.85
CA SER A 367 -20.64 4.17 2.80
C SER A 367 -19.69 5.31 2.41
N PHE A 368 -18.66 5.03 1.61
CA PHE A 368 -17.81 6.04 0.98
C PHE A 368 -18.42 6.67 -0.29
N GLY A 369 -19.65 6.32 -0.65
CA GLY A 369 -20.30 6.77 -1.90
C GLY A 369 -19.86 5.99 -3.14
N GLN A 370 -19.21 4.84 -2.96
CA GLN A 370 -18.66 4.07 -4.08
C GLN A 370 -19.71 3.19 -4.75
N THR A 371 -19.69 3.17 -6.07
CA THR A 371 -20.29 2.10 -6.87
C THR A 371 -19.32 0.91 -6.84
N VAL A 372 -19.84 -0.27 -6.52
CA VAL A 372 -19.04 -1.49 -6.29
C VAL A 372 -19.35 -2.53 -7.36
N VAL A 373 -18.29 -3.15 -7.88
CA VAL A 373 -18.34 -4.35 -8.71
C VAL A 373 -17.49 -5.42 -8.03
N VAL A 374 -18.00 -6.65 -7.93
CA VAL A 374 -17.25 -7.79 -7.41
C VAL A 374 -16.52 -8.49 -8.55
N ALA A 375 -15.19 -8.52 -8.47
CA ALA A 375 -14.33 -9.34 -9.32
C ALA A 375 -14.06 -10.66 -8.60
N PHE A 376 -14.63 -11.73 -9.10
CA PHE A 376 -14.41 -13.05 -8.56
C PHE A 376 -13.14 -13.66 -9.18
N ASN A 377 -12.05 -13.70 -8.42
CA ASN A 377 -10.77 -14.23 -8.87
C ASN A 377 -10.79 -15.75 -8.75
N ARG A 378 -11.01 -16.44 -9.88
CA ARG A 378 -11.23 -17.88 -9.97
C ARG A 378 -9.92 -18.66 -9.92
N PHE A 379 -9.92 -19.73 -9.12
CA PHE A 379 -8.86 -20.74 -9.07
C PHE A 379 -9.33 -22.06 -9.69
N ALA A 380 -8.38 -22.91 -10.09
CA ALA A 380 -8.68 -24.18 -10.75
C ALA A 380 -9.50 -25.18 -9.90
N THR A 381 -9.50 -25.02 -8.60
CA THR A 381 -10.26 -25.86 -7.65
C THR A 381 -11.68 -25.38 -7.40
N ASP A 382 -12.06 -24.22 -7.92
CA ASP A 382 -13.35 -23.59 -7.66
C ASP A 382 -14.47 -24.27 -8.47
N THR A 383 -15.59 -24.58 -7.81
CA THR A 383 -16.75 -25.23 -8.46
C THR A 383 -17.76 -24.20 -8.96
N GLU A 384 -18.48 -24.54 -10.03
CA GLU A 384 -19.51 -23.67 -10.60
C GLU A 384 -20.67 -23.43 -9.62
N GLU A 385 -21.01 -24.43 -8.78
CA GLU A 385 -22.06 -24.31 -7.78
C GLU A 385 -21.72 -23.25 -6.70
N GLU A 386 -20.46 -23.27 -6.21
CA GLU A 386 -19.99 -22.28 -5.23
C GLU A 386 -19.90 -20.88 -5.85
N ILE A 387 -19.45 -20.78 -7.12
CA ILE A 387 -19.39 -19.51 -7.85
C ILE A 387 -20.80 -18.95 -8.08
N ALA A 388 -21.76 -19.82 -8.44
CA ALA A 388 -23.15 -19.41 -8.64
C ALA A 388 -23.77 -18.82 -7.37
N LEU A 389 -23.50 -19.41 -6.20
CA LEU A 389 -23.95 -18.88 -4.91
C LEU A 389 -23.46 -17.46 -4.67
N VAL A 390 -22.17 -17.17 -4.94
CA VAL A 390 -21.60 -15.83 -4.77
C VAL A 390 -22.22 -14.84 -5.77
N ARG A 391 -22.41 -15.27 -7.04
CA ARG A 391 -23.05 -14.48 -8.08
C ARG A 391 -24.48 -14.08 -7.70
N GLU A 392 -25.29 -15.07 -7.28
CA GLU A 392 -26.67 -14.84 -6.85
C GLU A 392 -26.74 -13.87 -5.67
N TYR A 393 -25.83 -14.01 -4.72
CA TYR A 393 -25.73 -13.08 -3.60
C TYR A 393 -25.42 -11.66 -4.07
N CYS A 394 -24.42 -11.45 -4.92
CA CYS A 394 -24.09 -10.13 -5.45
C CYS A 394 -25.27 -9.48 -6.19
N HIS A 395 -25.99 -10.25 -7.00
CA HIS A 395 -27.19 -9.78 -7.68
C HIS A 395 -28.28 -9.39 -6.68
N SER A 396 -28.47 -10.17 -5.62
CA SER A 396 -29.51 -9.90 -4.60
C SER A 396 -29.30 -8.58 -3.84
N VAL A 397 -28.03 -8.14 -3.69
CA VAL A 397 -27.65 -6.88 -3.05
C VAL A 397 -27.37 -5.73 -4.06
N GLY A 398 -27.70 -5.97 -5.34
CA GLY A 398 -27.60 -4.97 -6.42
C GLY A 398 -26.17 -4.61 -6.80
N VAL A 399 -25.22 -5.55 -6.71
CA VAL A 399 -23.82 -5.38 -7.03
C VAL A 399 -23.46 -6.20 -8.27
N GLY A 400 -22.73 -5.59 -9.22
CA GLY A 400 -22.24 -6.27 -10.41
C GLY A 400 -21.23 -7.35 -10.05
N PHE A 401 -21.25 -8.47 -10.78
CA PHE A 401 -20.37 -9.62 -10.56
C PHE A 401 -19.79 -10.11 -11.89
N ALA A 402 -18.48 -10.29 -11.96
CA ALA A 402 -17.82 -10.93 -13.09
C ALA A 402 -16.70 -11.87 -12.59
N VAL A 403 -16.53 -12.98 -13.33
CA VAL A 403 -15.43 -13.92 -13.11
C VAL A 403 -14.16 -13.36 -13.75
N ASN A 404 -13.02 -13.50 -13.06
CA ASN A 404 -11.71 -13.13 -13.56
C ASN A 404 -10.78 -14.34 -13.59
N THR A 405 -10.25 -14.66 -14.77
CA THR A 405 -9.28 -15.74 -15.02
C THR A 405 -7.96 -15.20 -15.57
N ALA A 406 -7.67 -13.92 -15.37
CA ALA A 406 -6.50 -13.23 -15.94
C ALA A 406 -5.15 -13.86 -15.54
N PHE A 407 -5.07 -14.59 -14.42
CA PHE A 407 -3.86 -15.33 -14.05
C PHE A 407 -3.46 -16.33 -15.16
N GLY A 408 -4.40 -17.09 -15.69
CA GLY A 408 -4.16 -18.11 -16.73
C GLY A 408 -4.27 -17.59 -18.16
N GLU A 409 -5.05 -16.54 -18.39
CA GLU A 409 -5.52 -16.11 -19.72
C GLU A 409 -5.19 -14.64 -20.06
N GLY A 410 -4.47 -13.94 -19.17
CA GLY A 410 -4.13 -12.53 -19.38
C GLY A 410 -5.39 -11.66 -19.55
N GLY A 411 -5.33 -10.70 -20.46
CA GLY A 411 -6.44 -9.79 -20.71
C GLY A 411 -7.72 -10.46 -21.20
N ALA A 412 -7.62 -11.58 -21.92
CA ALA A 412 -8.80 -12.32 -22.36
C ALA A 412 -9.65 -12.82 -21.18
N GLY A 413 -8.99 -13.29 -20.09
CA GLY A 413 -9.66 -13.74 -18.89
C GLY A 413 -10.27 -12.61 -18.03
N ALA A 414 -10.09 -11.36 -18.42
CA ALA A 414 -10.64 -10.19 -17.73
C ALA A 414 -11.61 -9.36 -18.60
N GLU A 415 -11.92 -9.75 -19.85
CA GLU A 415 -12.78 -8.97 -20.74
C GLU A 415 -14.22 -8.80 -20.19
N GLU A 416 -14.78 -9.85 -19.57
CA GLU A 416 -16.11 -9.76 -18.93
C GLU A 416 -16.10 -8.74 -17.80
N LEU A 417 -15.10 -8.79 -16.91
CA LEU A 417 -14.92 -7.83 -15.84
C LEU A 417 -14.73 -6.40 -16.40
N ALA A 418 -13.91 -6.27 -17.44
CA ALA A 418 -13.66 -4.96 -18.07
C ALA A 418 -14.93 -4.35 -18.66
N ARG A 419 -15.77 -5.11 -19.38
CA ARG A 419 -17.08 -4.65 -19.88
C ARG A 419 -17.96 -4.20 -18.72
N LEU A 420 -18.13 -5.06 -17.73
CA LEU A 420 -18.97 -4.76 -16.58
C LEU A 420 -18.54 -3.46 -15.89
N VAL A 421 -17.23 -3.25 -15.70
CA VAL A 421 -16.69 -2.05 -15.06
C VAL A 421 -16.93 -0.81 -15.94
N ILE A 422 -16.68 -0.88 -17.24
CA ILE A 422 -16.91 0.23 -18.20
C ILE A 422 -18.39 0.61 -18.19
N ASP A 423 -19.28 -0.34 -18.41
CA ASP A 423 -20.73 -0.13 -18.48
C ASP A 423 -21.25 0.43 -17.15
N THR A 424 -20.77 -0.10 -16.01
CA THR A 424 -21.17 0.39 -14.69
C THR A 424 -20.71 1.83 -14.45
N ILE A 425 -19.52 2.22 -14.89
CA ILE A 425 -19.05 3.61 -14.78
C ILE A 425 -19.87 4.56 -15.67
N GLU A 426 -20.25 4.11 -16.86
CA GLU A 426 -21.06 4.92 -17.78
C GLU A 426 -22.50 5.10 -17.28
N GLU A 427 -23.10 4.06 -16.70
CA GLU A 427 -24.48 4.07 -16.21
C GLU A 427 -24.63 4.64 -14.78
N ARG A 428 -23.75 4.24 -13.88
CA ARG A 428 -23.84 4.50 -12.43
C ARG A 428 -22.46 4.77 -11.81
N PRO A 429 -21.77 5.86 -12.15
CA PRO A 429 -20.49 6.20 -11.52
C PRO A 429 -20.66 6.41 -10.01
N SER A 430 -19.55 6.29 -9.27
CA SER A 430 -19.53 6.59 -7.83
C SER A 430 -20.01 8.02 -7.56
N GLN A 431 -20.70 8.17 -6.43
CA GLN A 431 -21.09 9.49 -5.91
C GLN A 431 -19.84 10.24 -5.39
N PRO A 432 -19.94 11.56 -5.15
CA PRO A 432 -18.88 12.29 -4.47
C PRO A 432 -18.44 11.58 -3.19
N LEU A 433 -17.12 11.48 -3.00
CA LEU A 433 -16.52 10.69 -1.93
C LEU A 433 -16.99 11.18 -0.56
N GLN A 434 -17.52 10.26 0.24
CA GLN A 434 -17.91 10.47 1.62
C GLN A 434 -16.75 10.00 2.52
N PHE A 435 -16.23 10.89 3.37
CA PHE A 435 -15.19 10.50 4.33
C PHE A 435 -15.81 9.99 5.62
N THR A 436 -15.16 9.00 6.25
CA THR A 436 -15.64 8.40 7.50
C THR A 436 -15.72 9.42 8.64
N TYR A 437 -14.89 10.45 8.60
CA TYR A 437 -14.83 11.50 9.63
C TYR A 437 -14.48 12.86 9.05
N PRO A 438 -14.96 13.98 9.64
CA PRO A 438 -14.47 15.32 9.33
C PRO A 438 -13.02 15.49 9.83
N ILE A 439 -12.21 16.25 9.08
CA ILE A 439 -10.78 16.40 9.41
C ILE A 439 -10.56 17.18 10.70
N GLU A 440 -11.50 18.02 11.07
CA GLU A 440 -11.49 18.86 12.28
C GLU A 440 -11.88 18.11 13.57
N ALA A 441 -12.43 16.91 13.46
CA ALA A 441 -12.78 16.09 14.63
C ALA A 441 -11.53 15.77 15.48
N SER A 442 -11.71 15.50 16.77
CA SER A 442 -10.63 15.01 17.61
C SER A 442 -10.09 13.67 17.13
N ILE A 443 -8.89 13.29 17.56
CA ILE A 443 -8.29 12.01 17.14
C ILE A 443 -9.14 10.85 17.65
N GLU A 444 -9.68 10.94 18.86
CA GLU A 444 -10.57 9.95 19.46
C GLU A 444 -11.87 9.80 18.65
N GLU A 445 -12.50 10.92 18.25
CA GLU A 445 -13.70 10.90 17.42
C GLU A 445 -13.43 10.27 16.04
N LYS A 446 -12.30 10.61 15.40
CA LYS A 446 -11.87 9.98 14.15
C LYS A 446 -11.68 8.47 14.31
N ALA A 447 -10.98 8.06 15.37
CA ALA A 447 -10.73 6.66 15.69
C ALA A 447 -12.03 5.90 15.96
N GLN A 448 -12.94 6.49 16.74
CA GLN A 448 -14.26 5.91 17.03
C GLN A 448 -15.10 5.76 15.76
N ALA A 449 -15.09 6.75 14.87
CA ALA A 449 -15.81 6.70 13.60
C ALA A 449 -15.32 5.54 12.71
N VAL A 450 -14.01 5.37 12.54
CA VAL A 450 -13.43 4.26 11.76
C VAL A 450 -13.73 2.93 12.45
N ALA A 451 -13.54 2.83 13.77
CA ALA A 451 -13.78 1.61 14.53
C ALA A 451 -15.24 1.13 14.40
N GLN A 452 -16.19 2.04 14.51
CA GLN A 452 -17.63 1.70 14.43
C GLN A 452 -18.09 1.43 13.00
N HIS A 453 -17.85 2.37 12.09
CA HIS A 453 -18.42 2.31 10.74
C HIS A 453 -17.70 1.30 9.83
N ILE A 454 -16.39 1.18 9.96
CA ILE A 454 -15.60 0.29 9.10
C ILE A 454 -15.38 -1.08 9.73
N TYR A 455 -14.94 -1.11 11.00
CA TYR A 455 -14.60 -2.38 11.65
C TYR A 455 -15.77 -3.04 12.39
N GLY A 456 -16.85 -2.30 12.74
CA GLY A 456 -17.98 -2.79 13.51
C GLY A 456 -17.67 -3.02 14.99
N ALA A 457 -16.65 -2.35 15.48
CA ALA A 457 -16.35 -2.31 16.90
C ALA A 457 -17.41 -1.50 17.65
N ARG A 458 -17.68 -1.87 18.90
CA ARG A 458 -18.52 -1.09 19.82
C ARG A 458 -17.80 0.18 20.26
N ALA A 459 -16.54 0.06 20.65
CA ALA A 459 -15.73 1.16 21.13
C ALA A 459 -14.24 0.98 20.78
N ILE A 460 -13.50 2.09 20.81
CA ILE A 460 -12.05 2.11 20.77
C ILE A 460 -11.53 2.88 21.97
N HIS A 461 -10.62 2.27 22.72
CA HIS A 461 -10.02 2.81 23.93
C HIS A 461 -8.56 3.15 23.71
N PHE A 462 -8.03 4.07 24.52
CA PHE A 462 -6.64 4.46 24.45
C PHE A 462 -5.94 4.11 25.77
N SER A 463 -4.84 3.38 25.68
CA SER A 463 -3.98 3.11 26.85
C SER A 463 -3.48 4.40 27.50
N ALA A 464 -3.05 4.35 28.76
CA ALA A 464 -2.50 5.53 29.45
C ALA A 464 -1.28 6.11 28.71
N LYS A 465 -0.48 5.29 27.99
CA LYS A 465 0.61 5.75 27.13
C LYS A 465 0.06 6.52 25.94
N ALA A 466 -0.91 5.95 25.23
CA ALA A 466 -1.52 6.56 24.06
C ALA A 466 -2.20 7.90 24.40
N GLN A 467 -2.91 7.98 25.52
CA GLN A 467 -3.54 9.22 25.98
C GLN A 467 -2.51 10.35 26.19
N ARG A 468 -1.36 10.06 26.82
CA ARG A 468 -0.29 11.06 26.98
C ARG A 468 0.28 11.53 25.63
N GLN A 469 0.38 10.61 24.66
CA GLN A 469 0.82 10.95 23.30
C GLN A 469 -0.20 11.85 22.58
N LEU A 470 -1.51 11.55 22.71
CA LEU A 470 -2.58 12.39 22.14
C LEU A 470 -2.55 13.82 22.72
N GLN A 471 -2.45 13.98 24.04
CA GLN A 471 -2.34 15.30 24.67
C GLN A 471 -1.17 16.12 24.12
N ARG A 472 -0.03 15.45 23.81
CA ARG A 472 1.12 16.10 23.19
C ARG A 472 0.84 16.52 21.76
N ILE A 473 0.18 15.66 20.96
CA ILE A 473 -0.22 15.95 19.58
C ILE A 473 -1.17 17.14 19.51
N GLU A 474 -2.16 17.19 20.41
CA GLU A 474 -3.11 18.30 20.53
C GLU A 474 -2.42 19.62 20.88
N ARG A 475 -1.52 19.59 21.87
CA ARG A 475 -0.75 20.77 22.30
C ARG A 475 0.01 21.42 21.15
N HIS A 476 0.53 20.62 20.21
CA HIS A 476 1.30 21.11 19.06
C HIS A 476 0.46 21.33 17.79
N GLY A 477 -0.87 21.20 17.87
CA GLY A 477 -1.79 21.53 16.78
C GLY A 477 -1.85 20.52 15.64
N TRP A 478 -1.42 19.27 15.88
CA TRP A 478 -1.42 18.21 14.86
C TRP A 478 -2.72 17.38 14.80
N SER A 479 -3.72 17.71 15.60
CA SER A 479 -5.00 16.98 15.67
C SER A 479 -5.77 16.96 14.34
N ARG A 480 -5.47 17.88 13.41
CA ARG A 480 -6.07 17.95 12.07
C ARG A 480 -5.53 16.93 11.06
N PHE A 481 -4.50 16.17 11.41
CA PHE A 481 -4.00 15.14 10.52
C PHE A 481 -4.98 13.97 10.42
N PRO A 482 -5.11 13.33 9.26
CA PRO A 482 -5.86 12.09 9.14
C PRO A 482 -5.21 11.00 10.00
N ILE A 483 -6.02 10.03 10.42
CA ILE A 483 -5.56 8.88 11.20
C ILE A 483 -5.31 7.67 10.30
N CYS A 484 -4.32 6.87 10.67
CA CYS A 484 -3.99 5.60 10.05
C CYS A 484 -4.03 4.51 11.12
N ILE A 485 -5.09 3.72 11.17
CA ILE A 485 -5.18 2.61 12.13
C ILE A 485 -4.32 1.45 11.65
N ALA A 486 -3.33 1.08 12.46
CA ALA A 486 -2.42 -0.03 12.23
C ALA A 486 -2.87 -1.24 13.05
N LYS A 487 -3.36 -2.29 12.36
CA LYS A 487 -3.88 -3.53 12.97
C LYS A 487 -3.60 -4.75 12.08
N THR A 488 -3.95 -5.94 12.56
CA THR A 488 -3.90 -7.16 11.75
C THR A 488 -4.73 -7.02 10.47
N GLN A 489 -4.26 -7.61 9.38
CA GLN A 489 -4.96 -7.66 8.09
C GLN A 489 -5.92 -8.84 7.95
N TYR A 490 -5.99 -9.73 8.92
CA TYR A 490 -6.73 -11.00 8.83
C TYR A 490 -8.12 -10.96 9.47
N SER A 491 -8.50 -9.85 10.09
CA SER A 491 -9.78 -9.69 10.77
C SER A 491 -10.23 -8.23 10.73
N PHE A 492 -11.52 -7.97 10.91
CA PHE A 492 -12.03 -6.63 11.22
C PHE A 492 -11.60 -6.16 12.62
N SER A 493 -11.39 -7.09 13.56
CA SER A 493 -10.85 -6.79 14.91
C SER A 493 -9.32 -6.71 14.91
N ASP A 494 -8.71 -6.56 16.07
CA ASP A 494 -7.27 -6.66 16.30
C ASP A 494 -6.80 -8.09 16.65
N ASP A 495 -7.73 -9.06 16.73
CA ASP A 495 -7.44 -10.48 16.85
C ASP A 495 -7.32 -11.13 15.45
N PRO A 496 -6.12 -11.60 15.03
CA PRO A 496 -5.91 -12.21 13.72
C PRO A 496 -6.64 -13.54 13.50
N THR A 497 -7.22 -14.13 14.54
CA THR A 497 -7.97 -15.41 14.50
C THR A 497 -9.48 -15.22 14.45
N ALA A 498 -9.98 -14.01 14.67
CA ALA A 498 -11.39 -13.68 14.61
C ALA A 498 -11.87 -13.49 13.16
N TYR A 499 -12.17 -14.60 12.49
CA TYR A 499 -12.61 -14.61 11.10
C TYR A 499 -14.07 -14.18 10.90
N GLY A 500 -14.48 -13.98 9.64
CA GLY A 500 -15.84 -13.64 9.27
C GLY A 500 -16.14 -12.14 9.36
N SER A 501 -17.36 -11.80 9.78
CA SER A 501 -17.85 -10.44 9.99
C SER A 501 -18.12 -10.20 11.48
N VAL A 502 -17.03 -10.17 12.27
CA VAL A 502 -17.13 -9.94 13.72
C VAL A 502 -17.68 -8.54 14.02
N ARG A 503 -18.49 -8.44 15.07
CA ARG A 503 -19.15 -7.20 15.52
C ARG A 503 -19.11 -7.10 17.04
N ASP A 504 -19.41 -5.93 17.58
CA ASP A 504 -19.62 -5.66 19.02
C ASP A 504 -18.41 -6.00 19.91
N PHE A 505 -17.20 -5.83 19.37
CA PHE A 505 -15.94 -5.96 20.11
C PHE A 505 -15.36 -4.57 20.45
N ASP A 506 -14.45 -4.54 21.39
CA ASP A 506 -13.71 -3.33 21.74
C ASP A 506 -12.29 -3.41 21.15
N LEU A 507 -11.75 -2.25 20.79
CA LEU A 507 -10.38 -2.09 20.31
C LEU A 507 -9.55 -1.28 21.32
N GLU A 508 -8.25 -1.54 21.40
CA GLU A 508 -7.33 -0.76 22.22
C GLU A 508 -6.16 -0.19 21.40
N VAL A 509 -6.03 1.13 21.42
CA VAL A 509 -4.85 1.82 20.91
C VAL A 509 -3.75 1.78 21.97
N ARG A 510 -2.68 1.04 21.70
CA ARG A 510 -1.55 0.87 22.64
C ARG A 510 -0.48 1.93 22.48
N ASP A 511 -0.32 2.43 21.26
CA ASP A 511 0.71 3.40 20.92
C ASP A 511 0.22 4.35 19.83
N VAL A 512 0.72 5.59 19.84
CA VAL A 512 0.40 6.60 18.83
C VAL A 512 1.71 7.11 18.25
N VAL A 513 1.87 7.01 16.94
CA VAL A 513 3.04 7.51 16.23
C VAL A 513 2.63 8.71 15.39
N ILE A 514 3.27 9.86 15.64
CA ILE A 514 3.08 11.05 14.82
C ILE A 514 4.09 11.06 13.68
N ASN A 515 3.59 11.05 12.45
CA ASN A 515 4.36 11.28 11.24
C ASN A 515 4.07 12.72 10.78
N ALA A 516 4.72 13.69 11.44
CA ALA A 516 4.40 15.11 11.28
C ALA A 516 4.73 15.64 9.87
N GLY A 517 5.78 15.13 9.25
CA GLY A 517 6.13 15.44 7.86
C GLY A 517 5.16 14.81 6.85
N ALA A 518 4.71 13.58 7.09
CA ALA A 518 3.68 12.95 6.27
C ALA A 518 2.28 13.51 6.54
N GLU A 519 2.11 14.31 7.58
CA GLU A 519 0.82 14.86 8.04
C GLU A 519 -0.19 13.73 8.34
N MET A 520 0.25 12.73 9.12
CA MET A 520 -0.53 11.53 9.41
C MET A 520 -0.26 11.04 10.84
N ILE A 521 -1.31 10.58 11.53
CA ILE A 521 -1.21 9.98 12.87
C ILE A 521 -1.48 8.49 12.77
N VAL A 522 -0.52 7.67 13.21
CA VAL A 522 -0.66 6.21 13.22
C VAL A 522 -1.11 5.74 14.60
N LEU A 523 -2.27 5.09 14.66
CA LEU A 523 -2.83 4.48 15.87
C LEU A 523 -2.52 2.98 15.85
N VAL A 524 -1.66 2.50 16.75
CA VAL A 524 -1.18 1.11 16.76
C VAL A 524 -2.03 0.26 17.69
N LEU A 525 -2.67 -0.78 17.13
CA LEU A 525 -3.51 -1.74 17.83
C LEU A 525 -2.83 -3.12 17.90
N GLY A 526 -3.20 -3.90 18.90
CA GLY A 526 -2.75 -5.28 19.01
C GLY A 526 -1.22 -5.45 19.14
N ALA A 527 -0.70 -6.59 18.73
CA ALA A 527 0.72 -6.94 18.80
C ALA A 527 1.49 -6.59 17.50
N LEU A 528 1.05 -5.56 16.79
CA LEU A 528 1.66 -5.18 15.53
C LEU A 528 3.10 -4.67 15.71
N VAL A 529 3.99 -5.08 14.83
CA VAL A 529 5.40 -4.66 14.82
C VAL A 529 5.76 -4.03 13.48
N ARG A 530 6.57 -2.98 13.52
CA ARG A 530 7.02 -2.24 12.32
C ARG A 530 8.31 -2.82 11.71
N MET A 531 8.92 -3.81 12.37
CA MET A 531 9.99 -4.64 11.82
C MET A 531 9.53 -6.10 11.84
N PRO A 532 9.06 -6.66 10.71
CA PRO A 532 8.66 -8.05 10.60
C PRO A 532 9.83 -8.99 10.85
N GLY A 533 9.55 -10.20 11.31
CA GLY A 533 10.54 -11.28 11.38
C GLY A 533 10.40 -12.21 10.17
N LEU A 534 11.48 -12.90 9.83
CA LEU A 534 11.42 -13.99 8.86
C LEU A 534 10.53 -15.13 9.37
N PRO A 535 9.78 -15.82 8.48
CA PRO A 535 9.04 -17.02 8.82
C PRO A 535 9.97 -18.19 9.09
N ARG A 536 9.39 -19.32 9.51
CA ARG A 536 10.17 -20.56 9.76
C ARG A 536 10.89 -21.07 8.50
N VAL A 537 10.26 -20.93 7.34
CA VAL A 537 10.80 -21.26 6.02
C VAL A 537 10.65 -20.00 5.16
N PRO A 538 11.69 -19.18 5.04
CA PRO A 538 11.65 -17.98 4.22
C PRO A 538 11.66 -18.31 2.72
N GLN A 539 11.08 -17.44 1.91
CA GLN A 539 11.07 -17.57 0.44
C GLN A 539 12.51 -17.59 -0.12
N ALA A 540 13.44 -16.94 0.56
CA ALA A 540 14.86 -16.95 0.21
C ALA A 540 15.46 -18.36 0.03
N GLU A 541 14.94 -19.38 0.74
CA GLU A 541 15.40 -20.78 0.60
C GLU A 541 15.04 -21.39 -0.76
N LYS A 542 14.13 -20.78 -1.52
CA LYS A 542 13.68 -21.24 -2.84
C LYS A 542 14.26 -20.41 -3.99
N ILE A 543 14.87 -19.26 -3.65
CA ILE A 543 15.48 -18.37 -4.64
C ILE A 543 16.92 -18.82 -4.85
N ASP A 544 17.31 -19.04 -6.11
CA ASP A 544 18.66 -19.46 -6.47
C ASP A 544 19.09 -18.81 -7.79
N PHE A 545 20.38 -18.91 -8.10
CA PHE A 545 20.96 -18.47 -9.36
C PHE A 545 21.59 -19.66 -10.06
N ILE A 546 20.88 -20.20 -11.05
CA ILE A 546 21.24 -21.43 -11.75
C ILE A 546 21.44 -21.11 -13.23
N ASP A 547 22.57 -21.52 -13.81
CA ASP A 547 22.90 -21.38 -15.22
C ASP A 547 22.70 -19.94 -15.80
N GLY A 548 23.02 -18.93 -14.99
CA GLY A 548 22.88 -17.52 -15.38
C GLY A 548 21.47 -16.95 -15.21
N HIS A 549 20.56 -17.68 -14.58
CA HIS A 549 19.18 -17.30 -14.38
C HIS A 549 18.77 -17.32 -12.90
N ILE A 550 17.86 -16.39 -12.54
CA ILE A 550 17.25 -16.37 -11.21
C ILE A 550 16.11 -17.39 -11.20
N GLU A 551 16.09 -18.30 -10.25
CA GLU A 551 15.04 -19.28 -10.06
C GLU A 551 14.31 -19.03 -8.72
N GLY A 552 13.02 -19.43 -8.63
CA GLY A 552 12.24 -19.37 -7.40
C GLY A 552 11.80 -17.96 -6.96
N LEU A 553 12.13 -16.90 -7.70
CA LEU A 553 11.59 -15.56 -7.47
C LEU A 553 10.14 -15.50 -8.00
N SER A 554 9.19 -15.02 -7.20
CA SER A 554 7.76 -14.98 -7.56
C SER A 554 7.12 -13.66 -7.10
#